data_e646b1025a6cc8db45c50cdb736d632b
#
_entry.id   e646b1025a6cc8db45c50cdb736d632b
#
_cell.length_a   1.000
_cell.length_b   1.000
_cell.length_c   1.000
_cell.angle_alpha   90.00
_cell.angle_beta   90.00
_cell.angle_gamma   90.00
#
_symmetry.space_group_name_H-M   'P 1'
#
loop_
_entity.id
_entity.type
_entity.pdbx_description
1 polymer ?
#
loop_
_entity_poly.entity_id
_entity_poly.type
_entity_poly.pdbx_seq_one_letter_code
_entity_poly.pdbx_strand_id
1 'polypeptide(L)'
;MSKDLRFAMLLDCYGEFLTPHLYRMTELYYCADLSLGEIAEMVGITRQGVRDGIKRGEQILLKMEDTLQFAARLCALRENYTALSESIRAIASQTADNASVQEECRRALETVQQGEKLL
;
A
#
# COMPACT_ATOMS: atom_id res chain seq x y z
N MET A 1 4.95 -14.25 -17.44
CA MET A 1 5.09 -12.78 -17.38
C MET A 1 4.83 -12.34 -15.96
N SER A 2 5.79 -11.69 -15.32
CA SER A 2 5.61 -11.23 -13.96
C SER A 2 4.77 -9.94 -13.93
N LYS A 3 3.88 -9.84 -12.95
CA LYS A 3 3.05 -8.65 -12.74
C LYS A 3 3.80 -7.64 -11.87
N ASP A 4 3.61 -6.36 -12.15
CA ASP A 4 4.21 -5.29 -11.35
C ASP A 4 3.40 -5.11 -10.07
N LEU A 5 3.95 -5.56 -8.94
CA LEU A 5 3.27 -5.51 -7.63
C LEU A 5 3.01 -4.07 -7.15
N ARG A 6 3.68 -3.10 -7.73
CA ARG A 6 3.44 -1.69 -7.41
C ARG A 6 1.98 -1.29 -7.63
N PHE A 7 1.31 -1.90 -8.62
CA PHE A 7 -0.09 -1.60 -8.91
C PHE A 7 -1.06 -2.03 -7.82
N ALA A 8 -0.74 -3.07 -7.04
CA ALA A 8 -1.56 -3.43 -5.88
C ALA A 8 -1.58 -2.28 -4.86
N MET A 9 -0.42 -1.68 -4.60
CA MET A 9 -0.31 -0.53 -3.69
C MET A 9 -1.00 0.71 -4.25
N LEU A 10 -0.82 0.98 -5.55
CA LEU A 10 -1.48 2.11 -6.21
C LEU A 10 -3.00 1.96 -6.18
N LEU A 11 -3.49 0.74 -6.31
CA LEU A 11 -4.92 0.44 -6.23
C LEU A 11 -5.47 0.74 -4.83
N ASP A 12 -4.72 0.40 -3.78
CA ASP A 12 -5.10 0.74 -2.40
C ASP A 12 -5.20 2.26 -2.20
N CYS A 13 -4.27 3.02 -2.77
CA CYS A 13 -4.24 4.48 -2.62
C CYS A 13 -5.27 5.20 -3.48
N TYR A 14 -5.47 4.74 -4.72
CA TYR A 14 -6.22 5.50 -5.73
C TYR A 14 -7.39 4.72 -6.36
N GLY A 15 -7.64 3.50 -5.93
CA GLY A 15 -8.62 2.63 -6.58
C GLY A 15 -10.03 3.21 -6.64
N GLU A 16 -10.41 4.02 -5.65
CA GLU A 16 -11.72 4.66 -5.61
C GLU A 16 -11.95 5.66 -6.75
N PHE A 17 -10.88 6.12 -7.39
CA PHE A 17 -10.98 7.00 -8.56
C PHE A 17 -11.19 6.25 -9.86
N LEU A 18 -11.09 4.92 -9.84
CA LEU A 18 -11.41 4.09 -11.00
C LEU A 18 -12.91 3.84 -11.05
N THR A 19 -13.45 3.62 -12.26
CA THR A 19 -14.82 3.12 -12.36
C THR A 19 -14.89 1.73 -11.69
N PRO A 20 -16.06 1.31 -11.18
CA PRO A 20 -16.20 -0.01 -10.56
C PRO A 20 -15.73 -1.15 -11.46
N HIS A 21 -15.96 -1.04 -12.75
CA HIS A 21 -15.55 -2.04 -13.74
C HIS A 21 -14.02 -2.12 -13.86
N LEU A 22 -13.35 -0.98 -14.01
CA LEU A 22 -11.88 -0.93 -14.08
C LEU A 22 -11.23 -1.37 -12.76
N TYR A 23 -11.81 -0.95 -11.65
CA TYR A 23 -11.34 -1.36 -10.32
C TYR A 23 -11.36 -2.88 -10.17
N ARG A 24 -12.50 -3.48 -10.51
CA ARG A 24 -12.68 -4.93 -10.37
C ARG A 24 -11.67 -5.72 -11.20
N MET A 25 -11.47 -5.35 -12.46
CA MET A 25 -10.53 -6.05 -13.34
C MET A 25 -9.10 -5.89 -12.85
N THR A 26 -8.72 -4.69 -12.43
CA THR A 26 -7.38 -4.41 -11.93
C THR A 26 -7.12 -5.16 -10.62
N GLU A 27 -8.09 -5.19 -9.72
CA GLU A 27 -8.01 -5.92 -8.45
C GLU A 27 -7.86 -7.43 -8.69
N LEU A 28 -8.67 -8.00 -9.56
CA LEU A 28 -8.60 -9.43 -9.87
C LEU A 28 -7.25 -9.80 -10.47
N TYR A 29 -6.68 -8.92 -11.27
CA TYR A 29 -5.39 -9.17 -11.91
C TYR A 29 -4.22 -9.06 -10.91
N TYR A 30 -4.15 -7.98 -10.14
CA TYR A 30 -3.00 -7.69 -9.28
C TYR A 30 -3.12 -8.22 -7.85
N CYS A 31 -4.31 -8.26 -7.28
CA CYS A 31 -4.51 -8.68 -5.89
C CYS A 31 -4.93 -10.14 -5.79
N ALA A 32 -5.81 -10.61 -6.66
CA ALA A 32 -6.24 -12.02 -6.69
C ALA A 32 -5.36 -12.89 -7.59
N ASP A 33 -4.43 -12.29 -8.32
CA ASP A 33 -3.45 -12.97 -9.19
C ASP A 33 -4.08 -13.87 -10.27
N LEU A 34 -5.19 -13.42 -10.85
CA LEU A 34 -5.87 -14.16 -11.90
C LEU A 34 -5.30 -13.82 -13.28
N SER A 35 -5.42 -14.76 -14.21
CA SER A 35 -5.03 -14.55 -15.60
C SER A 35 -6.09 -13.73 -16.35
N LEU A 36 -5.72 -13.16 -17.49
CA LEU A 36 -6.67 -12.43 -18.33
C LEU A 36 -7.85 -13.30 -18.74
N GLY A 37 -7.61 -14.57 -19.06
CA GLY A 37 -8.66 -15.52 -19.42
C GLY A 37 -9.62 -15.81 -18.26
N GLU A 38 -9.10 -16.00 -17.07
CA GLU A 38 -9.91 -16.23 -15.87
C GLU A 38 -10.79 -15.00 -15.55
N ILE A 39 -10.23 -13.81 -15.67
CA ILE A 39 -10.98 -12.57 -15.45
C ILE A 39 -12.06 -12.41 -16.51
N ALA A 40 -11.74 -12.70 -17.78
CA ALA A 40 -12.70 -12.62 -18.88
C ALA A 40 -13.92 -13.51 -18.61
N GLU A 41 -13.71 -14.72 -18.12
CA GLU A 41 -14.80 -15.61 -17.74
C GLU A 41 -15.64 -15.06 -16.59
N MET A 42 -14.99 -14.54 -15.55
CA MET A 42 -15.68 -14.01 -14.37
C MET A 42 -16.49 -12.75 -14.67
N VAL A 43 -15.96 -11.88 -15.52
CA VAL A 43 -16.57 -10.56 -15.80
C VAL A 43 -17.53 -10.65 -17.00
N GLY A 44 -17.39 -11.67 -17.85
CA GLY A 44 -18.26 -11.87 -18.99
C GLY A 44 -17.93 -11.01 -20.20
N ILE A 45 -16.65 -10.71 -20.40
CA ILE A 45 -16.15 -9.96 -21.56
C ILE A 45 -14.98 -10.72 -22.20
N THR A 46 -14.46 -10.21 -23.30
CA THR A 46 -13.33 -10.84 -24.00
C THR A 46 -12.01 -10.63 -23.24
N ARG A 47 -11.03 -11.52 -23.48
CA ARG A 47 -9.68 -11.36 -22.93
C ARG A 47 -9.06 -10.03 -23.36
N GLN A 48 -9.27 -9.62 -24.60
CA GLN A 48 -8.76 -8.33 -25.11
C GLN A 48 -9.42 -7.16 -24.36
N GLY A 49 -10.73 -7.26 -24.10
CA GLY A 49 -11.46 -6.25 -23.30
C GLY A 49 -10.91 -6.14 -21.89
N VAL A 50 -10.59 -7.27 -21.27
CA VAL A 50 -9.95 -7.28 -19.93
C VAL A 50 -8.58 -6.59 -19.99
N ARG A 51 -7.76 -6.97 -20.96
CA ARG A 51 -6.44 -6.39 -21.14
C ARG A 51 -6.50 -4.87 -21.30
N ASP A 52 -7.41 -4.40 -22.16
CA ASP A 52 -7.58 -2.97 -22.40
C ASP A 52 -8.04 -2.24 -21.14
N GLY A 53 -8.96 -2.84 -20.39
CA GLY A 53 -9.45 -2.27 -19.13
C GLY A 53 -8.36 -2.17 -18.08
N ILE A 54 -7.54 -3.21 -17.93
CA ILE A 54 -6.43 -3.22 -16.98
C ILE A 54 -5.40 -2.16 -17.38
N LYS A 55 -5.05 -2.07 -18.66
CA LYS A 55 -4.11 -1.03 -19.12
C LYS A 55 -4.63 0.36 -18.84
N ARG A 56 -5.92 0.59 -19.03
CA ARG A 56 -6.52 1.88 -18.74
C ARG A 56 -6.49 2.18 -17.25
N GLY A 57 -6.79 1.20 -16.40
CA GLY A 57 -6.68 1.33 -14.96
C GLY A 57 -5.25 1.66 -14.54
N GLU A 58 -4.27 0.95 -15.08
CA GLU A 58 -2.85 1.21 -14.82
C GLU A 58 -2.47 2.66 -15.18
N GLN A 59 -2.90 3.15 -16.33
CA GLN A 59 -2.59 4.50 -16.78
C GLN A 59 -3.16 5.55 -15.83
N ILE A 60 -4.38 5.36 -15.36
CA ILE A 60 -5.03 6.27 -14.41
C ILE A 60 -4.26 6.28 -13.09
N LEU A 61 -3.94 5.08 -12.56
CA LEU A 61 -3.21 4.96 -11.31
C LEU A 61 -1.81 5.59 -11.39
N LEU A 62 -1.08 5.35 -12.47
CA LEU A 62 0.25 5.93 -12.67
C LEU A 62 0.19 7.45 -12.78
N LYS A 63 -0.78 7.98 -13.47
CA LYS A 63 -0.95 9.43 -13.61
C LYS A 63 -1.26 10.08 -12.26
N MET A 64 -2.09 9.43 -11.43
CA MET A 64 -2.41 9.93 -10.10
C MET A 64 -1.19 9.92 -9.21
N GLU A 65 -0.41 8.82 -9.22
CA GLU A 65 0.82 8.75 -8.43
C GLU A 65 1.86 9.76 -8.91
N ASP A 66 2.00 9.94 -10.22
CA ASP A 66 2.91 10.93 -10.78
C ASP A 66 2.60 12.34 -10.29
N THR A 67 1.33 12.65 -10.16
CA THR A 67 0.87 13.97 -9.70
C THR A 67 0.90 14.12 -8.18
N LEU A 68 0.42 13.14 -7.44
CA LEU A 68 0.17 13.23 -5.99
C LEU A 68 1.28 12.62 -5.13
N GLN A 69 1.91 11.55 -5.61
CA GLN A 69 2.97 10.81 -4.92
C GLN A 69 2.57 10.30 -3.53
N PHE A 70 1.28 10.02 -3.29
CA PHE A 70 0.81 9.54 -1.99
C PHE A 70 1.36 8.16 -1.64
N ALA A 71 1.41 7.24 -2.61
CA ALA A 71 1.92 5.90 -2.34
C ALA A 71 3.39 5.95 -1.92
N ALA A 72 4.22 6.73 -2.61
CA ALA A 72 5.63 6.90 -2.28
C ALA A 72 5.80 7.54 -0.89
N ARG A 73 4.99 8.56 -0.58
CA ARG A 73 5.05 9.25 0.72
C ARG A 73 4.60 8.34 1.85
N LEU A 74 3.55 7.54 1.65
CA LEU A 74 3.09 6.60 2.66
C LEU A 74 4.14 5.53 2.94
N CYS A 75 4.80 5.01 1.92
CA CYS A 75 5.90 4.05 2.09
C CYS A 75 7.05 4.67 2.90
N ALA A 76 7.44 5.91 2.57
CA ALA A 76 8.49 6.61 3.28
C ALA A 76 8.13 6.84 4.76
N LEU A 77 6.87 7.21 5.03
CA LEU A 77 6.40 7.38 6.41
C LEU A 77 6.41 6.07 7.19
N ARG A 78 5.97 4.97 6.58
CA ARG A 78 6.01 3.65 7.22
C ARG A 78 7.44 3.24 7.56
N GLU A 79 8.38 3.44 6.65
CA GLU A 79 9.79 3.17 6.89
C GLU A 79 10.34 4.03 8.04
N ASN A 80 9.97 5.31 8.07
CA ASN A 80 10.38 6.22 9.15
C ASN A 80 9.82 5.77 10.50
N TYR A 81 8.55 5.38 10.58
CA TYR A 81 7.97 4.88 11.83
C TYR A 81 8.63 3.59 12.28
N THR A 82 8.94 2.68 11.36
CA THR A 82 9.67 1.45 11.68
C THR A 82 11.04 1.77 12.26
N ALA A 83 11.78 2.68 11.63
CA ALA A 83 13.11 3.09 12.10
C ALA A 83 13.05 3.77 13.47
N LEU A 84 12.05 4.62 13.69
CA LEU A 84 11.83 5.27 14.99
C LEU A 84 11.52 4.23 16.08
N SER A 85 10.65 3.26 15.79
CA SER A 85 10.32 2.20 16.74
C SER A 85 11.55 1.39 17.12
N GLU A 86 12.38 1.04 16.16
CA GLU A 86 13.63 0.31 16.42
C GLU A 86 14.59 1.11 17.29
N SER A 87 14.75 2.41 17.00
CA SER A 87 15.61 3.29 17.79
C SER A 87 15.12 3.44 19.22
N ILE A 88 13.82 3.60 19.42
CA ILE A 88 13.22 3.72 20.75
C ILE A 88 13.41 2.43 21.54
N ARG A 89 13.18 1.27 20.92
CA ARG A 89 13.40 -0.02 21.58
C ARG A 89 14.87 -0.23 21.95
N ALA A 90 15.80 0.22 21.11
CA ALA A 90 17.22 0.15 21.40
C ALA A 90 17.58 1.00 22.63
N ILE A 91 17.03 2.23 22.72
CA ILE A 91 17.21 3.10 23.89
C ILE A 91 16.64 2.42 25.14
N ALA A 92 15.44 1.87 25.04
CA ALA A 92 14.77 1.18 26.16
C ALA A 92 15.61 -0.01 26.66
N SER A 93 16.20 -0.78 25.75
CA SER A 93 17.01 -1.94 26.13
C SER A 93 18.31 -1.54 26.81
N GLN A 94 18.88 -0.38 26.48
CA GLN A 94 20.12 0.13 27.09
C GLN A 94 19.89 0.82 28.43
N THR A 95 18.66 1.15 28.77
CA THR A 95 18.30 1.90 29.96
C THR A 95 17.27 1.18 30.82
N ALA A 96 17.34 -0.15 30.86
CA ALA A 96 16.36 -1.00 31.53
C ALA A 96 16.21 -0.67 33.03
N ASP A 97 17.26 -0.15 33.66
CA ASP A 97 17.28 0.23 35.07
C ASP A 97 16.79 1.66 35.36
N ASN A 98 16.43 2.41 34.32
CA ASN A 98 15.99 3.80 34.46
C ASN A 98 14.46 3.88 34.17
N ALA A 99 13.67 3.93 35.24
CA ALA A 99 12.21 3.94 35.13
C ALA A 99 11.67 5.16 34.40
N SER A 100 12.31 6.32 34.55
CA SER A 100 11.90 7.55 33.87
C SER A 100 12.07 7.44 32.36
N VAL A 101 13.20 6.89 31.92
CA VAL A 101 13.49 6.68 30.49
C VAL A 101 12.55 5.61 29.93
N GLN A 102 12.28 4.55 30.69
CA GLN A 102 11.34 3.49 30.27
C GLN A 102 9.94 4.06 30.00
N GLU A 103 9.48 4.96 30.85
CA GLU A 103 8.17 5.60 30.67
C GLU A 103 8.13 6.48 29.43
N GLU A 104 9.19 7.26 29.19
CA GLU A 104 9.26 8.10 27.98
C GLU A 104 9.33 7.25 26.72
N CYS A 105 10.06 6.14 26.72
CA CYS A 105 10.11 5.21 25.60
C CYS A 105 8.72 4.60 25.32
N ARG A 106 8.00 4.22 26.38
CA ARG A 106 6.63 3.69 26.23
C ARG A 106 5.72 4.71 25.57
N ARG A 107 5.76 5.96 26.01
CA ARG A 107 4.94 7.04 25.46
C ARG A 107 5.31 7.32 24.00
N ALA A 108 6.59 7.32 23.67
CA ALA A 108 7.06 7.53 22.31
C ALA A 108 6.58 6.40 21.38
N LEU A 109 6.65 5.13 21.82
CA LEU A 109 6.16 4.00 21.04
C LEU A 109 4.66 4.07 20.80
N GLU A 110 3.89 4.49 21.81
CA GLU A 110 2.45 4.70 21.64
C GLU A 110 2.16 5.74 20.55
N THR A 111 2.90 6.85 20.56
CA THR A 111 2.74 7.91 19.57
C THR A 111 3.05 7.40 18.16
N VAL A 112 4.13 6.62 18.00
CA VAL A 112 4.49 6.02 16.72
C VAL A 112 3.38 5.07 16.24
N GLN A 113 2.84 4.23 17.14
CA GLN A 113 1.75 3.30 16.80
C GLN A 113 0.48 4.04 16.35
N GLN A 114 0.17 5.16 17.00
CA GLN A 114 -0.95 6.00 16.57
C GLN A 114 -0.74 6.55 15.17
N GLY A 115 0.48 6.99 14.85
CA GLY A 115 0.83 7.44 13.51
C GLY A 115 0.69 6.35 12.47
N GLU A 116 1.16 5.14 12.77
CA GLU A 116 1.04 3.98 11.88
C GLU A 116 -0.43 3.64 11.57
N LYS A 117 -1.32 3.77 12.54
CA LYS A 117 -2.75 3.49 12.35
C LYS A 117 -3.43 4.48 11.40
N LEU A 118 -2.87 5.67 11.22
CA LEU A 118 -3.40 6.67 10.31
C LEU A 118 -3.01 6.40 8.85
N LEU A 119 -2.07 5.50 8.62
CA LEU A 119 -1.65 5.10 7.30
C LEU A 119 -2.47 3.90 6.81
#